data_ba5abfe8a7147572cff4c448524fe346
#
_entry.id   ba5abfe8a7147572cff4c448524fe346
#
_cell.length_a   1.000
_cell.length_b   1.000
_cell.length_c   1.000
_cell.angle_alpha   90.00
_cell.angle_beta   90.00
_cell.angle_gamma   90.00
#
_symmetry.space_group_name_H-M   'P 1'
#
loop_
_entity.id
_entity.type
_entity.pdbx_description
1 polymer ?
#
loop_
_entity_poly.entity_id
_entity_poly.type
_entity_poly.pdbx_seq_one_letter_code
_entity_poly.pdbx_strand_id
1 'polypeptide(L)' 'MIPCNQTWPYDVVMGDVYVHECPFCSSRNVLLPLKPRELKSIHEGKKKLLVFPCCGNKLHVLDCDNDYLLTDKVVR' A
#
# COMPACT_ATOMS: atom_id res chain seq x y z
N MET A 1 3.62 14.99 11.41
CA MET A 1 2.86 15.20 10.15
C MET A 1 3.21 14.10 9.15
N ILE A 2 2.20 13.49 8.54
CA ILE A 2 2.43 12.46 7.54
C ILE A 2 2.71 13.13 6.18
N PRO A 3 3.85 12.81 5.52
CA PRO A 3 4.15 13.41 4.22
C PRO A 3 3.21 12.85 3.14
N CYS A 4 2.41 13.71 2.54
CA CYS A 4 1.43 13.31 1.53
C CYS A 4 2.06 12.64 0.31
N ASN A 5 3.30 12.99 -0.04
CA ASN A 5 4.00 12.41 -1.17
C ASN A 5 4.46 10.96 -0.92
N GLN A 6 4.38 10.50 0.32
CA GLN A 6 4.72 9.12 0.69
C GLN A 6 3.48 8.29 1.04
N THR A 7 2.29 8.80 0.76
CA THR A 7 1.04 8.09 0.99
C THR A 7 0.39 7.69 -0.32
N TRP A 8 -0.30 6.56 -0.31
CA TRP A 8 -1.00 6.05 -1.49
C TRP A 8 -2.36 5.46 -1.10
N PRO A 9 -3.44 5.82 -1.78
CA PRO A 9 -4.76 5.30 -1.46
C PRO A 9 -4.88 3.81 -1.80
N TYR A 10 -5.62 3.10 -0.99
CA TYR A 10 -5.92 1.70 -1.20
C TYR A 10 -7.38 1.41 -0.87
N ASP A 11 -7.85 0.24 -1.28
CA ASP A 11 -9.19 -0.23 -1.00
C ASP A 11 -9.16 -1.66 -0.49
N VAL A 12 -10.16 -2.02 0.31
CA VAL A 12 -10.35 -3.40 0.77
C VAL A 12 -11.69 -3.88 0.24
N VAL A 13 -11.65 -4.92 -0.57
CA VAL A 13 -12.85 -5.50 -1.18
C VAL A 13 -12.82 -7.01 -0.96
N MET A 14 -13.82 -7.54 -0.27
CA MET A 14 -14.00 -8.97 -0.05
C MET A 14 -12.76 -9.68 0.51
N GLY A 15 -12.08 -9.03 1.45
CA GLY A 15 -10.89 -9.60 2.10
C GLY A 15 -9.58 -9.43 1.32
N ASP A 16 -9.60 -8.70 0.22
CA ASP A 16 -8.41 -8.39 -0.57
C ASP A 16 -8.12 -6.90 -0.55
N VAL A 17 -6.83 -6.56 -0.66
CA VAL A 17 -6.36 -5.18 -0.69
C VAL A 17 -5.99 -4.81 -2.11
N TYR A 18 -6.55 -3.72 -2.61
CA TYR A 18 -6.34 -3.22 -3.97
C TYR A 18 -5.87 -1.77 -3.95
N VAL A 19 -5.10 -1.40 -4.96
CA VAL A 19 -4.91 0.01 -5.31
C VAL A 19 -5.57 0.26 -6.66
N HIS A 20 -6.21 1.42 -6.81
CA HIS A 20 -6.88 1.78 -8.06
C HIS A 20 -5.88 2.00 -9.18
N GLU A 21 -4.68 2.46 -8.85
CA GLU A 21 -3.63 2.71 -9.80
C GLU A 21 -2.28 2.44 -9.15
N CYS A 22 -1.38 1.76 -9.86
CA CYS A 22 -0.03 1.54 -9.38
C CYS A 22 0.76 2.85 -9.44
N PRO A 23 1.45 3.25 -8.35
CA PRO A 23 2.22 4.50 -8.35
C PRO A 23 3.46 4.45 -9.25
N PHE A 24 3.85 3.28 -9.71
CA PHE A 24 5.07 3.12 -10.52
C PHE A 24 4.77 2.94 -12.00
N CYS A 25 3.80 2.10 -12.35
CA CYS A 25 3.53 1.76 -13.75
C CYS A 25 2.14 2.18 -14.23
N SER A 26 1.33 2.77 -13.36
CA SER A 26 -0.02 3.24 -13.66
C SER A 26 -1.02 2.15 -14.06
N SER A 27 -0.73 0.90 -13.79
CA SER A 27 -1.68 -0.19 -13.96
C SER A 27 -2.87 0.01 -13.01
N ARG A 28 -4.06 -0.32 -13.48
CA ARG A 28 -5.29 -0.11 -12.71
C ARG A 28 -5.76 -1.38 -12.01
N ASN A 29 -6.46 -1.20 -10.88
CA ASN A 29 -7.05 -2.29 -10.11
C ASN A 29 -6.03 -3.36 -9.74
N VAL A 30 -4.92 -2.93 -9.16
CA VAL A 30 -3.82 -3.82 -8.80
C VAL A 30 -4.10 -4.51 -7.48
N LEU A 31 -4.18 -5.83 -7.51
CA LEU A 31 -4.31 -6.64 -6.30
C LEU A 31 -2.97 -6.68 -5.58
N LEU A 32 -2.96 -6.23 -4.34
CA LEU A 32 -1.75 -6.26 -3.52
C LEU A 32 -1.62 -7.59 -2.77
N PRO A 33 -0.39 -8.07 -2.55
CA PRO A 33 -0.16 -9.28 -1.75
C PRO A 33 -0.26 -8.98 -0.25
N LEU A 34 -1.34 -8.30 0.15
CA LEU A 34 -1.63 -7.94 1.53
C LEU A 34 -3.03 -8.43 1.89
N LYS A 35 -3.21 -8.79 3.14
CA LYS A 35 -4.53 -9.12 3.69
C LYS A 35 -4.91 -8.08 4.74
N PRO A 36 -6.22 -7.90 5.00
CA PRO A 36 -6.66 -6.93 6.01
C PRO A 36 -6.01 -7.12 7.39
N ARG A 37 -5.75 -8.36 7.79
CA ARG A 37 -5.04 -8.66 9.04
C ARG A 37 -3.60 -8.12 9.05
N GLU A 38 -2.96 -8.07 7.90
CA GLU A 38 -1.61 -7.51 7.78
C GLU A 38 -1.63 -5.99 7.89
N LEU A 39 -2.67 -5.35 7.38
CA LEU A 39 -2.88 -3.92 7.55
C LEU A 39 -2.98 -3.55 9.03
N LYS A 40 -3.69 -4.35 9.81
CA LYS A 40 -3.79 -4.15 11.25
C LYS A 40 -2.42 -4.25 11.92
N SER A 41 -1.62 -5.26 11.55
CA SER A 41 -0.26 -5.41 12.08
C SER A 41 0.62 -4.23 11.71
N ILE A 42 0.52 -3.71 10.49
CA ILE A 42 1.25 -2.53 10.04
C ILE A 42 0.85 -1.31 10.88
N HIS A 43 -0.44 -1.12 11.11
CA HIS A 43 -0.93 -0.02 11.92
C HIS A 43 -0.44 -0.11 13.38
N GLU A 44 -0.19 -1.31 13.87
CA GLU A 44 0.37 -1.55 15.20
C GLU A 44 1.89 -1.35 15.26
N GLY A 45 2.53 -1.01 14.15
CA GLY A 45 3.94 -0.67 14.09
C GLY A 45 4.82 -1.65 13.32
N LYS A 46 4.27 -2.71 12.74
CA LYS A 46 5.06 -3.64 11.93
C LYS A 46 5.23 -3.09 10.51
N LYS A 47 6.45 -3.13 10.01
CA LYS A 47 6.75 -2.75 8.63
C LYS A 47 6.56 -3.94 7.73
N LYS A 48 6.08 -3.70 6.52
CA LYS A 48 5.83 -4.74 5.53
C LYS A 48 6.46 -4.37 4.20
N LEU A 49 7.24 -5.29 3.63
CA LEU A 49 7.71 -5.14 2.26
C LEU A 49 6.56 -5.44 1.32
N LEU A 50 6.23 -4.47 0.48
CA LEU A 50 5.18 -4.60 -0.52
C LEU A 50 5.79 -4.68 -1.91
N VAL A 51 5.44 -5.72 -2.65
CA VAL A 51 5.86 -5.89 -4.05
C VAL A 51 4.63 -5.73 -4.93
N PHE A 52 4.70 -4.81 -5.88
CA PHE A 52 3.61 -4.61 -6.84
C PHE A 52 3.70 -5.67 -7.94
N PRO A 53 2.69 -6.53 -8.08
CA PRO A 53 2.77 -7.62 -9.06
C PRO A 53 2.71 -7.15 -10.52
N CYS A 54 2.22 -5.93 -10.75
CA CYS A 54 2.08 -5.38 -12.11
C CYS A 54 3.42 -4.97 -12.73
N CYS A 55 4.40 -4.59 -11.91
CA CYS A 55 5.69 -4.07 -12.40
C CYS A 55 6.89 -4.58 -11.61
N GLY A 56 6.67 -5.28 -10.49
CA GLY A 56 7.74 -5.81 -9.66
C GLY A 56 8.47 -4.79 -8.80
N ASN A 57 8.02 -3.55 -8.77
CA ASN A 57 8.61 -2.55 -7.88
C ASN A 57 8.28 -2.85 -6.43
N LYS A 58 9.19 -2.46 -5.53
CA LYS A 58 9.09 -2.76 -4.10
C LYS A 58 9.12 -1.49 -3.29
N LEU A 59 8.42 -1.50 -2.17
CA LEU A 59 8.53 -0.47 -1.14
C LEU A 59 8.20 -1.07 0.22
N HIS A 60 8.53 -0.36 1.28
CA HIS A 60 8.12 -0.73 2.62
C HIS A 60 6.92 0.10 3.04
N VAL A 61 5.88 -0.57 3.51
CA VAL A 61 4.73 0.07 4.12
C VAL A 61 5.05 0.25 5.60
N LEU A 62 5.07 1.50 6.05
CA LEU A 62 5.47 1.86 7.42
C LEU A 62 4.26 1.95 8.34
N ASP A 63 3.12 2.36 7.82
CA ASP A 63 1.89 2.54 8.56
C ASP A 63 0.72 2.54 7.58
N CYS A 64 -0.48 2.48 8.09
CA CYS A 64 -1.69 2.62 7.28
C CYS A 64 -2.83 3.17 8.13
N ASP A 65 -3.75 3.87 7.48
CA ASP A 65 -5.04 4.21 8.07
C ASP A 65 -6.15 3.53 7.26
N ASN A 66 -7.39 4.00 7.37
CA ASN A 66 -8.52 3.38 6.66
C ASN A 66 -8.48 3.59 5.15
N ASP A 67 -7.74 4.60 4.67
CA ASP A 67 -7.77 5.01 3.27
C ASP A 67 -6.41 5.03 2.60
N TYR A 68 -5.31 5.18 3.37
CA TYR A 68 -3.98 5.42 2.82
C TYR A 68 -2.93 4.51 3.46
N LEU A 69 -1.95 4.15 2.65
CA LEU A 69 -0.72 3.50 3.10
C LEU A 69 0.38 4.54 3.18
N LEU A 70 1.14 4.54 4.28
CA LEU A 70 2.36 5.34 4.41
C LEU A 70 3.53 4.47 4.01
N THR A 71 4.36 4.94 3.09
CA THR A 71 5.48 4.19 2.55
C THR A 71 6.81 4.87 2.85
N ASP A 72 7.90 4.14 2.64
CA ASP A 72 9.27 4.65 2.80
C ASP A 72 9.78 5.37 1.56
N LYS A 73 9.00 5.36 0.47
CA LYS A 73 9.35 6.00 -0.79
C LYS A 73 8.36 7.08 -1.17
N VAL A 74 8.84 8.06 -1.92
CA VAL A 74 7.97 9.04 -2.54
C VAL A 74 7.24 8.37 -3.70
N VAL A 75 5.89 8.36 -3.61
CA VAL A 75 5.03 7.70 -4.61
C VAL A 75 4.14 8.70 -5.37
N ARG A 76 4.27 9.98 -5.06
CA ARG A 76 3.53 11.04 -5.76
C ARG A 76 4.48 12.13 -6.25
#